data_9f6f3daa9edefcb5540fab57d58b993e
#
_entry.id   9f6f3daa9edefcb5540fab57d58b993e
#
_cell.length_a   1.000
_cell.length_b   1.000
_cell.length_c   1.000
_cell.angle_alpha   90.00
_cell.angle_beta   90.00
_cell.angle_gamma   90.00
#
_symmetry.space_group_name_H-M   'P 1'
#
loop_
_entity.id
_entity.type
_entity.pdbx_description
1 polymer ?
#
loop_
_entity_poly.entity_id
_entity_poly.type
_entity_poly.pdbx_seq_one_letter_code
_entity_poly.pdbx_strand_id
1 'polypeptide(L)'
;TQDQLLVKKHNYFQLSTGDLLRNETKKKTELGNKIERIISKGNFVSDEIVNKLLKQTILNLKFRDRIIFDGYPRSVDQANNLQSILKEFNQRIDLIISLIVPREIIEKRIIGRVTCDKCNLTLNKFFNNEEIDFHPCGKEFFIKRKDDNLETIMSRYDIYIKTTEPVLKFLSKNPNFKEIDGTLKIDEITRKIDTFINV
;
A
#
# COMPACT_ATOMS: atom_id res chain seq x y z
N THR A 1 3.49 3.54 5.97
CA THR A 1 3.99 4.62 6.88
C THR A 1 3.09 5.83 6.82
N GLN A 2 2.96 6.51 5.68
CA GLN A 2 2.10 7.69 5.56
C GLN A 2 0.63 7.35 5.87
N ASP A 3 0.14 6.22 5.37
CA ASP A 3 -1.22 5.75 5.64
C ASP A 3 -1.51 5.60 7.13
N GLN A 4 -0.56 5.03 7.89
CA GLN A 4 -0.70 4.87 9.35
C GLN A 4 -0.75 6.22 10.08
N LEU A 5 0.00 7.22 9.60
CA LEU A 5 -0.03 8.58 10.15
C LEU A 5 -1.38 9.25 9.86
N LEU A 6 -1.88 9.11 8.64
CA LEU A 6 -3.19 9.64 8.24
C LEU A 6 -4.34 8.95 8.99
N VAL A 7 -4.26 7.63 9.20
CA VAL A 7 -5.23 6.90 10.03
C VAL A 7 -5.27 7.48 11.44
N LYS A 8 -4.10 7.68 12.07
CA LYS A 8 -4.02 8.22 13.44
C LYS A 8 -4.49 9.68 13.54
N LYS A 9 -4.13 10.50 12.56
CA LYS A 9 -4.38 11.95 12.61
C LYS A 9 -5.79 12.34 12.16
N HIS A 10 -6.29 11.68 11.13
CA HIS A 10 -7.53 12.06 10.45
C HIS A 10 -8.65 11.03 10.53
N ASN A 11 -8.44 9.95 11.29
CA ASN A 11 -9.42 8.86 11.46
C ASN A 11 -9.85 8.22 10.13
N TYR A 12 -8.88 8.02 9.20
CA TYR A 12 -9.09 7.27 7.98
C TYR A 12 -9.04 5.77 8.23
N PHE A 13 -9.68 5.00 7.37
CA PHE A 13 -9.51 3.55 7.28
C PHE A 13 -8.53 3.21 6.15
N GLN A 14 -7.40 2.59 6.48
CA GLN A 14 -6.46 2.10 5.48
C GLN A 14 -6.93 0.77 4.90
N LEU A 15 -7.14 0.72 3.58
CA LEU A 15 -7.43 -0.48 2.83
C LEU A 15 -6.22 -0.81 1.97
N SER A 16 -5.33 -1.64 2.52
CA SER A 16 -4.14 -2.14 1.82
C SER A 16 -4.45 -3.47 1.14
N THR A 17 -4.36 -3.49 -0.20
CA THR A 17 -4.55 -4.75 -0.95
C THR A 17 -3.51 -5.80 -0.60
N GLY A 18 -2.28 -5.39 -0.28
CA GLY A 18 -1.25 -6.29 0.21
C GLY A 18 -1.63 -6.95 1.53
N ASP A 19 -2.24 -6.21 2.46
CA ASP A 19 -2.69 -6.77 3.73
C ASP A 19 -3.93 -7.64 3.57
N LEU A 20 -4.86 -7.26 2.70
CA LEU A 20 -6.00 -8.12 2.37
C LEU A 20 -5.55 -9.48 1.85
N LEU A 21 -4.61 -9.50 0.91
CA LEU A 21 -4.07 -10.74 0.36
C LEU A 21 -3.32 -11.56 1.42
N ARG A 22 -2.45 -10.92 2.22
CA ARG A 22 -1.74 -11.59 3.32
C ARG A 22 -2.70 -12.15 4.40
N ASN A 23 -3.78 -11.45 4.71
CA ASN A 23 -4.77 -11.94 5.64
C ASN A 23 -5.54 -13.12 5.06
N GLU A 24 -5.81 -13.13 3.75
CA GLU A 24 -6.42 -14.29 3.10
C GLU A 24 -5.51 -15.53 3.12
N THR A 25 -4.19 -15.36 2.93
CA THR A 25 -3.22 -16.48 3.04
C THR A 25 -3.19 -17.09 4.44
N LYS A 26 -3.36 -16.28 5.49
CA LYS A 26 -3.39 -16.76 6.90
C LYS A 26 -4.58 -17.69 7.19
N LYS A 27 -5.68 -17.60 6.43
CA LYS A 27 -6.87 -18.46 6.61
C LYS A 27 -6.64 -19.90 6.16
N LYS A 28 -5.53 -20.18 5.43
CA LYS A 28 -5.18 -21.52 4.90
C LYS A 28 -6.28 -22.17 4.04
N THR A 29 -7.13 -21.37 3.42
CA THR A 29 -8.12 -21.81 2.44
C THR A 29 -7.44 -22.16 1.11
N GLU A 30 -8.15 -22.84 0.21
CA GLU A 30 -7.64 -23.10 -1.15
C GLU A 30 -7.26 -21.79 -1.87
N LEU A 31 -8.10 -20.75 -1.75
CA LEU A 31 -7.82 -19.42 -2.26
C LEU A 31 -6.58 -18.81 -1.59
N GLY A 32 -6.46 -18.92 -0.28
CA GLY A 32 -5.29 -18.41 0.46
C GLY A 32 -3.99 -19.07 0.00
N ASN A 33 -3.99 -20.40 -0.17
CA ASN A 33 -2.83 -21.14 -0.67
C ASN A 33 -2.47 -20.76 -2.13
N LYS A 34 -3.47 -20.52 -2.98
CA LYS A 34 -3.26 -20.02 -4.35
C LYS A 34 -2.61 -18.63 -4.32
N ILE A 35 -3.11 -17.73 -3.51
CA ILE A 35 -2.57 -16.36 -3.35
C ILE A 35 -1.13 -16.42 -2.85
N GLU A 36 -0.83 -17.26 -1.85
CA GLU A 36 0.52 -17.39 -1.29
C GLU A 36 1.54 -17.80 -2.36
N ARG A 37 1.21 -18.77 -3.21
CA ARG A 37 2.08 -19.22 -4.32
C ARG A 37 2.36 -18.11 -5.34
N ILE A 38 1.39 -17.22 -5.58
CA ILE A 38 1.56 -16.10 -6.52
C ILE A 38 2.47 -15.03 -5.91
N ILE A 39 2.18 -14.63 -4.67
CA ILE A 39 2.89 -13.55 -3.98
C ILE A 39 4.36 -13.94 -3.70
N SER A 40 4.63 -15.19 -3.33
CA SER A 40 5.99 -15.66 -3.03
C SER A 40 6.93 -15.57 -4.22
N LYS A 41 6.39 -15.63 -5.46
CA LYS A 41 7.12 -15.44 -6.72
C LYS A 41 7.21 -13.97 -7.15
N GLY A 42 6.71 -13.03 -6.35
CA GLY A 42 6.68 -11.61 -6.69
C GLY A 42 5.59 -11.19 -7.68
N ASN A 43 4.77 -12.12 -8.14
CA ASN A 43 3.71 -11.86 -9.11
C ASN A 43 2.51 -11.14 -8.47
N PHE A 44 1.73 -10.46 -9.32
CA PHE A 44 0.47 -9.87 -8.89
C PHE A 44 -0.66 -10.92 -8.95
N VAL A 45 -1.53 -10.85 -7.95
CA VAL A 45 -2.77 -11.64 -7.93
C VAL A 45 -3.74 -11.06 -8.95
N SER A 46 -4.55 -11.91 -9.59
CA SER A 46 -5.51 -11.47 -10.61
C SER A 46 -6.47 -10.39 -10.10
N ASP A 47 -6.82 -9.46 -10.98
CA ASP A 47 -7.72 -8.34 -10.67
C ASP A 47 -9.09 -8.83 -10.14
N GLU A 48 -9.60 -9.95 -10.64
CA GLU A 48 -10.83 -10.56 -10.18
C GLU A 48 -10.81 -10.87 -8.67
N ILE A 49 -9.73 -11.52 -8.20
CA ILE A 49 -9.57 -11.87 -6.79
C ILE A 49 -9.42 -10.59 -5.94
N VAL A 50 -8.58 -9.66 -6.38
CA VAL A 50 -8.35 -8.40 -5.67
C VAL A 50 -9.63 -7.60 -5.55
N ASN A 51 -10.36 -7.43 -6.65
CA ASN A 51 -11.61 -6.69 -6.71
C ASN A 51 -12.70 -7.31 -5.82
N LYS A 52 -12.79 -8.66 -5.80
CA LYS A 52 -13.72 -9.37 -4.92
C LYS A 52 -13.43 -9.11 -3.45
N LEU A 53 -12.18 -9.26 -3.02
CA LEU A 53 -11.78 -9.02 -1.63
C LEU A 53 -11.98 -7.55 -1.23
N LEU A 54 -11.66 -6.62 -2.12
CA LEU A 54 -11.84 -5.19 -1.92
C LEU A 54 -13.31 -4.84 -1.75
N LYS A 55 -14.19 -5.29 -2.65
CA LYS A 55 -15.63 -5.04 -2.58
C LYS A 55 -16.23 -5.60 -1.29
N GLN A 56 -15.88 -6.83 -0.91
CA GLN A 56 -16.31 -7.42 0.35
C GLN A 56 -15.90 -6.61 1.57
N THR A 57 -14.67 -6.07 1.54
CA THR A 57 -14.17 -5.24 2.64
C THR A 57 -14.94 -3.94 2.73
N ILE A 58 -15.14 -3.22 1.62
CA ILE A 58 -15.90 -1.96 1.59
C ILE A 58 -17.33 -2.17 2.07
N LEU A 59 -17.98 -3.27 1.67
CA LEU A 59 -19.34 -3.61 2.11
C LEU A 59 -19.45 -3.71 3.64
N ASN A 60 -18.41 -4.21 4.29
CA ASN A 60 -18.39 -4.43 5.74
C ASN A 60 -17.91 -3.20 6.55
N LEU A 61 -17.45 -2.13 5.89
CA LEU A 61 -17.01 -0.93 6.58
C LEU A 61 -18.19 -0.12 7.13
N LYS A 62 -18.07 0.29 8.39
CA LYS A 62 -19.05 1.22 9.03
C LYS A 62 -18.93 2.63 8.47
N PHE A 63 -17.70 3.06 8.12
CA PHE A 63 -17.37 4.40 7.60
C PHE A 63 -16.74 4.24 6.22
N ARG A 64 -17.51 4.55 5.17
CA ARG A 64 -17.06 4.42 3.78
C ARG A 64 -16.53 5.72 3.18
N ASP A 65 -16.67 6.81 3.90
CA ASP A 65 -16.33 8.19 3.51
C ASP A 65 -14.87 8.57 3.78
N ARG A 66 -14.11 7.70 4.46
CA ARG A 66 -12.72 7.98 4.88
C ARG A 66 -11.82 6.77 4.63
N ILE A 67 -11.69 6.36 3.36
CA ILE A 67 -10.87 5.22 2.98
C ILE A 67 -9.59 5.71 2.29
N ILE A 68 -8.45 5.18 2.72
CA ILE A 68 -7.17 5.27 2.00
C ILE A 68 -6.95 3.95 1.29
N PHE A 69 -6.90 3.98 -0.04
CA PHE A 69 -6.51 2.84 -0.84
C PHE A 69 -4.99 2.79 -0.99
N ASP A 70 -4.37 1.75 -0.44
CA ASP A 70 -2.93 1.52 -0.49
C ASP A 70 -2.60 0.33 -1.39
N GLY A 71 -1.74 0.57 -2.39
CA GLY A 71 -1.35 -0.43 -3.37
C GLY A 71 -2.47 -0.83 -4.34
N TYR A 72 -3.46 0.04 -4.55
CA TYR A 72 -4.57 -0.11 -5.49
C TYR A 72 -5.06 1.27 -5.94
N PRO A 73 -5.36 1.49 -7.24
CA PRO A 73 -5.26 0.54 -8.34
C PRO A 73 -3.82 0.33 -8.84
N ARG A 74 -3.55 -0.81 -9.50
CA ARG A 74 -2.28 -1.15 -10.14
C ARG A 74 -2.40 -1.43 -11.63
N SER A 75 -3.61 -1.37 -12.17
CA SER A 75 -3.92 -1.42 -13.59
C SER A 75 -5.00 -0.40 -13.92
N VAL A 76 -5.11 -0.02 -15.20
CA VAL A 76 -6.19 0.90 -15.64
C VAL A 76 -7.56 0.25 -15.43
N ASP A 77 -7.66 -1.06 -15.62
CA ASP A 77 -8.91 -1.80 -15.38
C ASP A 77 -9.29 -1.78 -13.90
N GLN A 78 -8.31 -1.92 -12.99
CA GLN A 78 -8.56 -1.73 -11.56
C GLN A 78 -9.01 -0.31 -11.23
N ALA A 79 -8.45 0.71 -11.88
CA ALA A 79 -8.86 2.11 -11.67
C ALA A 79 -10.32 2.34 -12.09
N ASN A 80 -10.71 1.83 -13.25
CA ASN A 80 -12.09 1.88 -13.71
C ASN A 80 -13.04 1.11 -12.79
N ASN A 81 -12.63 -0.07 -12.34
CA ASN A 81 -13.41 -0.88 -11.43
C ASN A 81 -13.59 -0.21 -10.06
N LEU A 82 -12.52 0.44 -9.52
CA LEU A 82 -12.62 1.22 -8.28
C LEU A 82 -13.66 2.32 -8.39
N GLN A 83 -13.64 3.10 -9.49
CA GLN A 83 -14.62 4.15 -9.73
C GLN A 83 -16.05 3.58 -9.76
N SER A 84 -16.25 2.43 -10.40
CA SER A 84 -17.55 1.76 -10.46
C SER A 84 -18.02 1.31 -9.09
N ILE A 85 -17.14 0.68 -8.31
CA ILE A 85 -17.45 0.25 -6.93
C ILE A 85 -17.81 1.46 -6.06
N LEU A 86 -17.01 2.52 -6.10
CA LEU A 86 -17.27 3.72 -5.28
C LEU A 86 -18.60 4.36 -5.65
N LYS A 87 -18.95 4.41 -6.95
CA LYS A 87 -20.24 4.93 -7.42
C LYS A 87 -21.43 4.14 -6.88
N GLU A 88 -21.32 2.80 -6.75
CA GLU A 88 -22.36 1.97 -6.12
C GLU A 88 -22.67 2.39 -4.67
N PHE A 89 -21.67 3.01 -3.99
CA PHE A 89 -21.79 3.48 -2.61
C PHE A 89 -21.97 5.00 -2.48
N ASN A 90 -22.25 5.71 -3.57
CA ASN A 90 -22.29 7.18 -3.64
C ASN A 90 -21.01 7.84 -3.14
N GLN A 91 -19.87 7.19 -3.41
CA GLN A 91 -18.52 7.67 -3.06
C GLN A 91 -17.74 8.05 -4.31
N ARG A 92 -16.70 8.84 -4.11
CA ARG A 92 -15.78 9.27 -5.16
C ARG A 92 -14.35 9.30 -4.65
N ILE A 93 -13.40 9.44 -5.56
CA ILE A 93 -12.00 9.67 -5.22
C ILE A 93 -11.80 11.19 -5.07
N ASP A 94 -11.54 11.62 -3.85
CA ASP A 94 -11.35 13.05 -3.53
C ASP A 94 -9.90 13.50 -3.71
N LEU A 95 -8.92 12.60 -3.52
CA LEU A 95 -7.50 12.92 -3.63
C LEU A 95 -6.71 11.71 -4.13
N ILE A 96 -5.76 11.94 -5.02
CA ILE A 96 -4.81 10.95 -5.50
C ILE A 96 -3.42 11.48 -5.23
N ILE A 97 -2.61 10.72 -4.49
CA ILE A 97 -1.24 11.08 -4.16
C ILE A 97 -0.29 10.07 -4.82
N SER A 98 0.62 10.57 -5.63
CA SER A 98 1.73 9.81 -6.19
C SER A 98 3.03 10.20 -5.49
N LEU A 99 3.69 9.26 -4.82
CA LEU A 99 5.02 9.47 -4.23
C LEU A 99 6.07 9.11 -5.27
N ILE A 100 6.81 10.10 -5.73
CA ILE A 100 7.89 9.89 -6.70
C ILE A 100 9.16 9.53 -5.95
N VAL A 101 9.69 8.33 -6.20
CA VAL A 101 10.90 7.81 -5.53
C VAL A 101 11.82 7.16 -6.56
N PRO A 102 13.12 7.53 -6.61
CA PRO A 102 14.10 6.87 -7.46
C PRO A 102 14.24 5.37 -7.13
N ARG A 103 14.53 4.59 -8.16
CA ARG A 103 14.65 3.12 -8.06
C ARG A 103 15.61 2.68 -6.95
N GLU A 104 16.78 3.30 -6.88
CA GLU A 104 17.83 2.95 -5.91
C GLU A 104 17.36 3.13 -4.47
N ILE A 105 16.52 4.14 -4.23
CA ILE A 105 15.92 4.39 -2.92
C ILE A 105 14.84 3.36 -2.61
N ILE A 106 14.04 2.96 -3.63
CA ILE A 106 13.03 1.90 -3.49
C ILE A 106 13.70 0.59 -3.08
N GLU A 107 14.77 0.20 -3.77
CA GLU A 107 15.53 -1.03 -3.47
C GLU A 107 16.03 -1.03 -2.02
N LYS A 108 16.70 0.05 -1.58
CA LYS A 108 17.16 0.21 -0.19
C LYS A 108 16.01 0.11 0.81
N ARG A 109 14.87 0.77 0.51
CA ARG A 109 13.70 0.74 1.39
C ARG A 109 13.11 -0.65 1.54
N ILE A 110 13.06 -1.45 0.47
CA ILE A 110 12.49 -2.80 0.52
C ILE A 110 13.46 -3.78 1.19
N ILE A 111 14.74 -3.75 0.83
CA ILE A 111 15.75 -4.65 1.43
C ILE A 111 15.89 -4.42 2.93
N GLY A 112 15.86 -3.16 3.37
CA GLY A 112 15.97 -2.79 4.78
C GLY A 112 14.68 -2.90 5.59
N ARG A 113 13.53 -3.18 4.93
CA ARG A 113 12.22 -3.22 5.59
C ARG A 113 12.12 -4.34 6.61
N VAL A 114 11.65 -3.99 7.80
CA VAL A 114 11.32 -4.93 8.86
C VAL A 114 9.98 -4.53 9.50
N THR A 115 9.23 -5.50 9.95
CA THR A 115 7.91 -5.27 10.57
C THR A 115 7.87 -5.95 11.93
N CYS A 116 7.46 -5.23 12.95
CA CYS A 116 7.24 -5.79 14.27
C CYS A 116 6.02 -6.74 14.24
N ASP A 117 6.23 -7.99 14.62
CA ASP A 117 5.17 -9.03 14.60
C ASP A 117 4.09 -8.78 15.67
N LYS A 118 4.39 -8.03 16.73
CA LYS A 118 3.45 -7.69 17.80
C LYS A 118 2.54 -6.51 17.45
N CYS A 119 3.11 -5.38 17.01
CA CYS A 119 2.35 -4.15 16.79
C CYS A 119 2.18 -3.76 15.33
N ASN A 120 2.73 -4.54 14.40
CA ASN A 120 2.74 -4.32 12.95
C ASN A 120 3.44 -3.01 12.51
N LEU A 121 4.21 -2.35 13.40
CA LEU A 121 5.02 -1.20 13.00
C LEU A 121 6.07 -1.64 11.99
N THR A 122 6.13 -0.91 10.87
CA THR A 122 7.12 -1.16 9.81
C THR A 122 8.18 -0.07 9.84
N LEU A 123 9.43 -0.48 10.01
CA LEU A 123 10.62 0.36 10.00
C LEU A 123 11.63 -0.12 8.96
N ASN A 124 12.74 0.58 8.84
CA ASN A 124 13.80 0.26 7.91
C ASN A 124 15.15 0.24 8.63
N LYS A 125 15.89 -0.88 8.51
CA LYS A 125 17.20 -1.06 9.15
C LYS A 125 18.26 -0.05 8.72
N PHE A 126 18.12 0.58 7.55
CA PHE A 126 19.08 1.57 7.07
C PHE A 126 18.78 2.99 7.54
N PHE A 127 17.53 3.26 7.97
CA PHE A 127 17.08 4.61 8.29
C PHE A 127 16.54 4.78 9.71
N ASN A 128 16.22 3.67 10.40
CA ASN A 128 15.53 3.68 11.69
C ASN A 128 16.19 2.74 12.72
N ASN A 129 17.53 2.67 12.76
CA ASN A 129 18.22 1.74 13.65
C ASN A 129 17.91 2.00 15.14
N GLU A 130 17.93 3.25 15.58
CA GLU A 130 17.64 3.60 16.97
C GLU A 130 16.20 3.24 17.36
N GLU A 131 15.22 3.53 16.48
CA GLU A 131 13.82 3.21 16.71
C GLU A 131 13.58 1.69 16.78
N ILE A 132 14.39 0.90 16.07
CA ILE A 132 14.35 -0.56 16.13
C ILE A 132 14.95 -1.05 17.45
N ASP A 133 16.11 -0.53 17.82
CA ASP A 133 16.84 -0.97 19.03
C ASP A 133 16.08 -0.64 20.32
N PHE A 134 15.38 0.49 20.37
CA PHE A 134 14.61 0.94 21.53
C PHE A 134 13.09 0.74 21.37
N HIS A 135 12.65 -0.15 20.47
CA HIS A 135 11.24 -0.39 20.27
C HIS A 135 10.56 -1.01 21.50
N PRO A 136 9.39 -0.47 21.94
CA PRO A 136 8.70 -0.94 23.15
C PRO A 136 8.32 -2.42 23.16
N CYS A 137 8.10 -3.02 21.99
CA CYS A 137 7.83 -4.46 21.89
C CYS A 137 9.09 -5.33 21.97
N GLY A 138 10.30 -4.74 21.83
CA GLY A 138 11.57 -5.42 21.69
C GLY A 138 12.02 -5.58 20.24
N LYS A 139 13.34 -5.43 20.00
CA LYS A 139 13.93 -5.53 18.67
C LYS A 139 13.85 -6.93 18.05
N GLU A 140 13.78 -7.95 18.88
CA GLU A 140 13.67 -9.35 18.49
C GLU A 140 12.36 -9.67 17.75
N PHE A 141 11.33 -8.82 17.89
CA PHE A 141 10.04 -8.98 17.21
C PHE A 141 10.02 -8.38 15.80
N PHE A 142 11.11 -7.74 15.36
CA PHE A 142 11.20 -7.27 13.98
C PHE A 142 11.59 -8.41 13.05
N ILE A 143 10.64 -8.78 12.19
CA ILE A 143 10.79 -9.81 11.17
C ILE A 143 10.84 -9.20 9.78
N LYS A 144 11.60 -9.84 8.89
CA LYS A 144 11.62 -9.52 7.47
C LYS A 144 10.48 -10.25 6.77
N ARG A 145 9.81 -9.59 5.83
CA ARG A 145 8.79 -10.25 5.01
C ARG A 145 9.45 -11.28 4.08
N LYS A 146 8.80 -12.42 3.87
CA LYS A 146 9.31 -13.49 2.99
C LYS A 146 9.52 -13.02 1.55
N ASP A 147 8.75 -12.03 1.11
CA ASP A 147 8.77 -11.45 -0.23
C ASP A 147 9.70 -10.24 -0.38
N ASP A 148 10.49 -9.89 0.65
CA ASP A 148 11.48 -8.81 0.62
C ASP A 148 12.88 -9.35 0.28
N ASN A 149 13.06 -9.85 -0.94
CA ASN A 149 14.34 -10.28 -1.51
C ASN A 149 14.55 -9.63 -2.88
N LEU A 150 15.81 -9.59 -3.35
CA LEU A 150 16.18 -8.86 -4.56
C LEU A 150 15.43 -9.36 -5.81
N GLU A 151 15.31 -10.66 -5.99
CA GLU A 151 14.63 -11.27 -7.13
C GLU A 151 13.15 -10.83 -7.19
N THR A 152 12.45 -10.93 -6.06
CA THR A 152 11.05 -10.49 -5.94
C THR A 152 10.90 -9.00 -6.16
N ILE A 153 11.87 -8.18 -5.71
CA ILE A 153 11.87 -6.73 -5.92
C ILE A 153 11.99 -6.40 -7.40
N MET A 154 12.94 -7.04 -8.11
CA MET A 154 13.15 -6.82 -9.52
C MET A 154 11.94 -7.24 -10.34
N SER A 155 11.39 -8.41 -10.08
CA SER A 155 10.15 -8.86 -10.72
C SER A 155 8.99 -7.88 -10.52
N ARG A 156 8.80 -7.37 -9.30
CA ARG A 156 7.75 -6.37 -9.00
C ARG A 156 7.99 -5.04 -9.68
N TYR A 157 9.24 -4.61 -9.79
CA TYR A 157 9.58 -3.37 -10.47
C TYR A 157 9.26 -3.46 -11.96
N ASP A 158 9.62 -4.58 -12.61
CA ASP A 158 9.30 -4.79 -14.02
C ASP A 158 7.78 -4.83 -14.28
N ILE A 159 7.04 -5.47 -13.38
CA ILE A 159 5.58 -5.47 -13.45
C ILE A 159 5.03 -4.04 -13.22
N TYR A 160 5.58 -3.30 -12.25
CA TYR A 160 5.19 -1.91 -11.99
C TYR A 160 5.32 -1.04 -13.25
N ILE A 161 6.46 -1.09 -13.94
CA ILE A 161 6.69 -0.33 -15.17
C ILE A 161 5.65 -0.69 -16.24
N LYS A 162 5.36 -1.98 -16.40
CA LYS A 162 4.45 -2.47 -17.45
C LYS A 162 2.97 -2.17 -17.16
N THR A 163 2.55 -2.26 -15.91
CA THR A 163 1.12 -2.24 -15.56
C THR A 163 0.71 -1.04 -14.72
N THR A 164 1.55 -0.59 -13.79
CA THR A 164 1.18 0.46 -12.83
C THR A 164 1.59 1.86 -13.31
N GLU A 165 2.72 2.00 -13.98
CA GLU A 165 3.11 3.30 -14.54
C GLU A 165 2.05 3.86 -15.52
N PRO A 166 1.42 3.09 -16.43
CA PRO A 166 0.31 3.57 -17.26
C PRO A 166 -0.90 4.07 -16.45
N VAL A 167 -1.12 3.53 -15.24
CA VAL A 167 -2.20 4.01 -14.35
C VAL A 167 -1.93 5.43 -13.88
N LEU A 168 -0.67 5.79 -13.62
CA LEU A 168 -0.32 7.16 -13.23
C LEU A 168 -0.69 8.15 -14.34
N LYS A 169 -0.42 7.82 -15.61
CA LYS A 169 -0.85 8.62 -16.76
C LYS A 169 -2.37 8.72 -16.89
N PHE A 170 -3.09 7.66 -16.55
CA PHE A 170 -4.55 7.66 -16.53
C PHE A 170 -5.07 8.55 -15.39
N LEU A 171 -4.55 8.37 -14.18
CA LEU A 171 -4.97 9.09 -12.99
C LEU A 171 -4.52 10.55 -12.96
N SER A 172 -3.40 10.91 -13.61
CA SER A 172 -2.91 12.30 -13.67
C SER A 172 -3.86 13.26 -14.40
N LYS A 173 -4.82 12.73 -15.15
CA LYS A 173 -5.90 13.53 -15.77
C LYS A 173 -6.94 14.02 -14.74
N ASN A 174 -6.93 13.44 -13.53
CA ASN A 174 -7.82 13.88 -12.46
C ASN A 174 -7.27 15.17 -11.83
N PRO A 175 -8.08 16.24 -11.68
CA PRO A 175 -7.63 17.53 -11.10
C PRO A 175 -7.12 17.38 -9.65
N ASN A 176 -7.54 16.32 -8.95
CA ASN A 176 -7.13 16.04 -7.59
C ASN A 176 -5.88 15.14 -7.50
N PHE A 177 -5.18 14.93 -8.62
CA PHE A 177 -3.91 14.21 -8.64
C PHE A 177 -2.77 15.14 -8.18
N LYS A 178 -1.98 14.66 -7.20
CA LYS A 178 -0.84 15.38 -6.64
C LYS A 178 0.38 14.50 -6.60
N GLU A 179 1.51 15.03 -7.05
CA GLU A 179 2.81 14.39 -6.93
C GLU A 179 3.59 14.97 -5.76
N ILE A 180 4.22 14.10 -4.98
CA ILE A 180 5.07 14.48 -3.87
C ILE A 180 6.39 13.75 -4.01
N ASP A 181 7.49 14.45 -3.79
CA ASP A 181 8.80 13.84 -3.66
C ASP A 181 8.82 12.89 -2.44
N GLY A 182 8.83 11.60 -2.74
CA GLY A 182 8.83 10.56 -1.72
C GLY A 182 10.20 10.31 -1.08
N THR A 183 11.25 11.04 -1.46
CA THR A 183 12.58 10.99 -0.82
C THR A 183 12.67 11.89 0.40
N LEU A 184 11.77 12.84 0.56
CA LEU A 184 11.70 13.74 1.70
C LEU A 184 11.52 12.99 3.02
N LYS A 185 11.77 13.69 4.14
CA LYS A 185 11.50 13.14 5.48
C LYS A 185 10.00 12.83 5.66
N ILE A 186 9.72 11.84 6.49
CA ILE A 186 8.34 11.37 6.73
C ILE A 186 7.42 12.53 7.12
N ASP A 187 7.85 13.39 8.04
CA ASP A 187 7.06 14.54 8.52
C ASP A 187 6.83 15.60 7.45
N GLU A 188 7.78 15.79 6.53
CA GLU A 188 7.63 16.74 5.43
C GLU A 188 6.61 16.24 4.42
N ILE A 189 6.64 14.94 4.09
CA ILE A 189 5.62 14.31 3.26
C ILE A 189 4.25 14.41 3.93
N THR A 190 4.16 14.10 5.23
CA THR A 190 2.89 14.18 5.98
C THR A 190 2.32 15.60 5.93
N ARG A 191 3.15 16.62 6.19
CA ARG A 191 2.70 18.03 6.11
C ARG A 191 2.19 18.40 4.72
N LYS A 192 2.87 17.96 3.66
CA LYS A 192 2.40 18.21 2.28
C LYS A 192 1.05 17.52 2.02
N ILE A 193 0.86 16.29 2.48
CA ILE A 193 -0.41 15.59 2.34
C ILE A 193 -1.52 16.33 3.09
N ASP A 194 -1.24 16.78 4.31
CA ASP A 194 -2.20 17.52 5.12
C ASP A 194 -2.71 18.78 4.42
N THR A 195 -1.86 19.51 3.67
CA THR A 195 -2.31 20.69 2.93
C THR A 195 -3.32 20.37 1.85
N PHE A 196 -3.34 19.13 1.32
CA PHE A 196 -4.30 18.73 0.30
C PHE A 196 -5.59 18.16 0.88
N ILE A 197 -5.56 17.65 2.12
CA ILE A 197 -6.74 17.08 2.79
C ILE A 197 -7.59 18.19 3.42
N ASN A 198 -6.97 19.25 3.91
CA ASN A 198 -7.64 20.32 4.68
C ASN A 198 -8.11 21.51 3.82
N VAL A 199 -8.22 21.34 2.51
CA VAL A 199 -8.72 22.36 1.57
C VAL A 199 -10.21 22.26 1.35
#